data_350fad4b166509fdc8fbec45f0535754
#
_entry.id   350fad4b166509fdc8fbec45f0535754
#
_cell.length_a   1.000
_cell.length_b   1.000
_cell.length_c   1.000
_cell.angle_alpha   90.00
_cell.angle_beta   90.00
_cell.angle_gamma   90.00
#
_symmetry.space_group_name_H-M   'P 1'
#
loop_
_entity.id
_entity.type
_entity.pdbx_description
1 polymer ?
#
loop_
_entity_poly.entity_id
_entity_poly.type
_entity_poly.pdbx_seq_one_letter_code
_entity_poly.pdbx_strand_id
1 'polypeptide(L)'
;LSEHFLCLTRWDLMRDNTLRFKQPARIRKNSHDAWIFKPPLPAKMLEKGGFYMGRPGCDGMVVYLATISGLKVFNPSEVVKAKHLHLSGHRTYGRRHRMGRDDIYMCVFPNDKIEFDPSKLMYKFGDPRQRAYGEEAIQRALDFEFGNEKHWYYAIEKCLRL
;
A
#
# COMPACT_ATOMS: atom_id res chain seq x y z
N LEU A 1 17.80 1.95 4.00
CA LEU A 1 16.65 2.53 3.24
C LEU A 1 16.49 1.98 1.81
N SER A 2 17.51 1.30 1.22
CA SER A 2 17.42 0.78 -0.16
C SER A 2 16.35 -0.30 -0.36
N GLU A 3 15.92 -0.95 0.72
CA GLU A 3 14.91 -2.02 0.70
C GLU A 3 13.57 -1.56 1.31
N HIS A 4 13.45 -0.30 1.68
CA HIS A 4 12.30 0.23 2.39
C HIS A 4 11.42 1.08 1.49
N PHE A 5 10.11 0.91 1.65
CA PHE A 5 9.09 1.66 0.92
C PHE A 5 8.00 2.11 1.89
N LEU A 6 7.98 3.40 2.20
CA LEU A 6 7.01 3.96 3.11
C LEU A 6 5.75 4.34 2.35
N CYS A 7 4.60 3.91 2.86
CA CYS A 7 3.29 4.24 2.34
C CYS A 7 2.53 5.03 3.39
N LEU A 8 2.40 6.34 3.23
CA LEU A 8 1.81 7.19 4.25
C LEU A 8 0.32 7.43 4.03
N THR A 9 -0.46 7.14 5.06
CA THR A 9 -1.85 7.61 5.17
C THR A 9 -1.85 9.07 5.56
N ARG A 10 -2.73 9.85 4.94
CA ARG A 10 -2.75 11.29 5.12
C ARG A 10 -3.38 11.75 6.43
N TRP A 11 -2.96 12.92 6.87
CA TRP A 11 -3.59 13.74 7.89
C TRP A 11 -4.27 14.93 7.23
N ASP A 12 -5.58 15.06 7.35
CA ASP A 12 -6.33 16.20 6.79
C ASP A 12 -6.11 17.43 7.67
N LEU A 13 -5.60 18.53 7.08
CA LEU A 13 -5.55 19.83 7.72
C LEU A 13 -6.93 20.45 7.67
N MET A 14 -7.53 20.71 8.82
CA MET A 14 -8.86 21.30 8.95
C MET A 14 -8.79 22.82 8.86
N ARG A 15 -9.95 23.47 8.68
CA ARG A 15 -10.06 24.96 8.60
C ARG A 15 -9.61 25.68 9.86
N ASP A 16 -9.70 25.02 11.00
CA ASP A 16 -9.23 25.49 12.30
C ASP A 16 -7.74 25.22 12.57
N ASN A 17 -6.98 24.87 11.51
CA ASN A 17 -5.57 24.48 11.56
C ASN A 17 -5.28 23.21 12.38
N THR A 18 -6.29 22.49 12.83
CA THR A 18 -6.07 21.17 13.46
C THR A 18 -5.77 20.11 12.43
N LEU A 19 -4.96 19.11 12.81
CA LEU A 19 -4.71 17.93 12.00
C LEU A 19 -5.63 16.80 12.46
N ARG A 20 -6.38 16.24 11.53
CA ARG A 20 -7.17 15.04 11.77
C ARG A 20 -6.59 13.89 10.96
N PHE A 21 -6.21 12.84 11.67
CA PHE A 21 -5.91 11.57 11.02
C PHE A 21 -7.20 11.10 10.35
N LYS A 22 -7.17 10.88 9.05
CA LYS A 22 -8.37 10.53 8.30
C LYS A 22 -8.91 9.19 8.77
N GLN A 23 -9.73 9.25 9.79
CA GLN A 23 -10.54 8.14 10.24
C GLN A 23 -12.02 8.45 10.05
N PRO A 24 -12.78 7.55 9.50
CA PRO A 24 -13.82 6.86 10.23
C PRO A 24 -13.38 5.42 10.46
N ALA A 25 -13.65 4.94 11.64
CA ALA A 25 -13.09 3.77 12.28
C ALA A 25 -13.18 2.41 11.55
N ARG A 26 -13.76 2.30 10.36
CA ARG A 26 -13.98 1.01 9.69
C ARG A 26 -13.54 0.88 8.23
N ILE A 27 -13.28 1.96 7.47
CA ILE A 27 -13.20 1.80 6.00
C ILE A 27 -11.96 2.43 5.34
N ARG A 28 -11.18 3.31 5.99
CA ARG A 28 -10.14 4.11 5.31
C ARG A 28 -8.76 4.13 5.94
N LYS A 29 -8.45 3.19 6.84
CA LYS A 29 -7.07 3.01 7.34
C LYS A 29 -6.10 2.50 6.27
N ASN A 30 -6.61 2.20 5.10
CA ASN A 30 -5.91 1.50 4.02
C ASN A 30 -5.65 2.38 2.79
N SER A 31 -5.87 3.69 2.86
CA SER A 31 -5.53 4.62 1.79
C SER A 31 -4.12 5.16 1.99
N HIS A 32 -3.34 5.24 0.93
CA HIS A 32 -1.99 5.78 0.93
C HIS A 32 -1.94 6.97 -0.02
N ASP A 33 -1.53 8.12 0.48
CA ASP A 33 -1.54 9.38 -0.27
C ASP A 33 -0.11 9.91 -0.54
N ALA A 34 0.92 9.31 0.07
CA ALA A 34 2.32 9.63 -0.20
C ALA A 34 3.20 8.39 -0.05
N TRP A 35 4.27 8.34 -0.86
CA TRP A 35 5.25 7.25 -0.84
C TRP A 35 6.66 7.82 -0.75
N ILE A 36 7.48 7.22 0.11
CA ILE A 36 8.87 7.60 0.32
C ILE A 36 9.73 6.37 0.11
N PHE A 37 10.71 6.49 -0.79
CA PHE A 37 11.62 5.40 -1.12
C PHE A 37 12.98 5.95 -1.54
N LYS A 38 13.98 5.08 -1.56
CA LYS A 38 15.30 5.40 -2.11
C LYS A 38 15.41 4.83 -3.53
N PRO A 39 15.70 5.65 -4.55
CA PRO A 39 15.91 5.15 -5.90
C PRO A 39 17.21 4.34 -6.02
N PRO A 40 17.32 3.48 -7.06
CA PRO A 40 16.31 3.19 -8.07
C PRO A 40 15.22 2.27 -7.54
N LEU A 41 14.01 2.37 -8.10
CA LEU A 41 12.96 1.39 -7.87
C LEU A 41 13.28 0.07 -8.57
N PRO A 42 12.84 -1.08 -8.04
CA PRO A 42 13.01 -2.37 -8.72
C PRO A 42 12.41 -2.37 -10.12
N ALA A 43 13.10 -2.99 -11.09
CA ALA A 43 12.67 -3.06 -12.49
C ALA A 43 11.23 -3.57 -12.64
N LYS A 44 10.85 -4.63 -11.89
CA LYS A 44 9.51 -5.18 -11.88
C LYS A 44 8.43 -4.14 -11.52
N MET A 45 8.71 -3.28 -10.56
CA MET A 45 7.79 -2.22 -10.16
C MET A 45 7.60 -1.19 -11.27
N LEU A 46 8.67 -0.89 -12.01
CA LEU A 46 8.63 0.04 -13.15
C LEU A 46 7.89 -0.58 -14.36
N GLU A 47 8.16 -1.83 -14.68
CA GLU A 47 7.51 -2.55 -15.79
C GLU A 47 5.99 -2.62 -15.63
N LYS A 48 5.50 -2.85 -14.41
CA LYS A 48 4.07 -2.98 -14.11
C LYS A 48 3.42 -1.69 -13.64
N GLY A 49 4.20 -0.64 -13.42
CA GLY A 49 3.76 0.66 -12.89
C GLY A 49 3.05 1.57 -13.89
N GLY A 50 2.79 1.11 -15.11
CA GLY A 50 2.18 1.89 -16.19
C GLY A 50 0.68 2.16 -16.02
N PHE A 51 0.25 2.64 -14.86
CA PHE A 51 -1.13 2.98 -14.57
C PHE A 51 -1.32 4.44 -14.14
N TYR A 52 -2.53 4.94 -14.30
CA TYR A 52 -2.84 6.33 -13.93
C TYR A 52 -3.00 6.50 -12.42
N MET A 53 -2.23 7.42 -11.85
CA MET A 53 -2.43 7.88 -10.49
C MET A 53 -3.76 8.63 -10.34
N GLY A 54 -4.34 8.62 -9.13
CA GLY A 54 -5.61 9.27 -8.85
C GLY A 54 -6.86 8.46 -9.19
N ARG A 55 -6.71 7.25 -9.75
CA ARG A 55 -7.84 6.31 -9.88
C ARG A 55 -8.05 5.53 -8.58
N PRO A 56 -9.31 5.18 -8.22
CA PRO A 56 -9.56 4.36 -7.05
C PRO A 56 -8.80 3.03 -7.12
N GLY A 57 -8.03 2.71 -6.09
CA GLY A 57 -7.23 1.49 -6.00
C GLY A 57 -5.78 1.62 -6.47
N CYS A 58 -5.37 2.77 -7.07
CA CYS A 58 -3.99 2.98 -7.48
C CYS A 58 -3.02 2.91 -6.29
N ASP A 59 -3.44 3.41 -5.14
CA ASP A 59 -2.68 3.36 -3.90
C ASP A 59 -2.39 1.91 -3.45
N GLY A 60 -3.41 1.05 -3.50
CA GLY A 60 -3.23 -0.37 -3.19
C GLY A 60 -2.39 -1.12 -4.22
N MET A 61 -2.45 -0.72 -5.50
CA MET A 61 -1.60 -1.29 -6.53
C MET A 61 -0.12 -0.94 -6.33
N VAL A 62 0.18 0.30 -5.91
CA VAL A 62 1.56 0.69 -5.59
C VAL A 62 2.12 -0.16 -4.45
N VAL A 63 1.32 -0.39 -3.37
CA VAL A 63 1.73 -1.26 -2.26
C VAL A 63 1.97 -2.70 -2.73
N TYR A 64 1.06 -3.23 -3.55
CA TYR A 64 1.20 -4.56 -4.14
C TYR A 64 2.51 -4.68 -4.94
N LEU A 65 2.75 -3.76 -5.87
CA LEU A 65 3.97 -3.79 -6.70
C LEU A 65 5.25 -3.66 -5.87
N ALA A 66 5.26 -2.80 -4.85
CA ALA A 66 6.39 -2.69 -3.95
C ALA A 66 6.65 -4.02 -3.20
N THR A 67 5.60 -4.66 -2.70
CA THR A 67 5.69 -5.94 -1.97
C THR A 67 6.21 -7.07 -2.86
N ILE A 68 5.61 -7.28 -4.04
CA ILE A 68 6.06 -8.37 -4.96
C ILE A 68 7.44 -8.10 -5.58
N SER A 69 7.92 -6.87 -5.48
CA SER A 69 9.28 -6.49 -5.87
C SER A 69 10.31 -6.66 -4.75
N GLY A 70 9.91 -7.21 -3.60
CA GLY A 70 10.77 -7.51 -2.47
C GLY A 70 11.10 -6.29 -1.59
N LEU A 71 10.34 -5.21 -1.68
CA LEU A 71 10.51 -4.07 -0.80
C LEU A 71 9.78 -4.28 0.53
N LYS A 72 10.40 -3.86 1.62
CA LYS A 72 9.79 -3.82 2.95
C LYS A 72 8.84 -2.62 3.03
N VAL A 73 7.54 -2.89 2.93
CA VAL A 73 6.50 -1.86 2.90
C VAL A 73 5.95 -1.62 4.31
N PHE A 74 5.94 -0.37 4.76
CA PHE A 74 5.40 -0.01 6.07
C PHE A 74 4.79 1.40 6.08
N ASN A 75 3.93 1.67 7.06
CA ASN A 75 3.13 2.88 7.12
C ASN A 75 3.27 3.58 8.48
N PRO A 76 4.33 4.37 8.70
CA PRO A 76 4.57 5.06 9.96
C PRO A 76 3.75 6.36 10.11
N SER A 77 2.51 6.39 9.63
CA SER A 77 1.69 7.61 9.56
C SER A 77 1.27 8.17 10.91
N GLU A 78 1.42 7.41 11.99
CA GLU A 78 1.14 7.93 13.33
C GLU A 78 2.28 8.84 13.83
N VAL A 79 3.50 8.65 13.32
CA VAL A 79 4.67 9.49 13.65
C VAL A 79 5.10 10.39 12.47
N VAL A 80 4.97 9.92 11.23
CA VAL A 80 5.30 10.69 10.02
C VAL A 80 4.01 11.21 9.39
N LYS A 81 3.69 12.47 9.61
CA LYS A 81 2.41 13.08 9.21
C LYS A 81 2.45 13.67 7.82
N ALA A 82 1.93 12.96 6.82
CA ALA A 82 1.67 13.51 5.50
C ALA A 82 0.44 14.43 5.55
N LYS A 83 0.66 15.75 5.53
CA LYS A 83 -0.40 16.75 5.63
C LYS A 83 -1.12 16.91 4.29
N HIS A 84 -2.44 16.74 4.30
CA HIS A 84 -3.29 16.95 3.14
C HIS A 84 -3.99 18.30 3.24
N LEU A 85 -3.65 19.22 2.34
CA LEU A 85 -4.09 20.63 2.39
C LEU A 85 -5.41 20.88 1.65
N HIS A 86 -5.97 19.87 0.97
CA HIS A 86 -7.14 20.04 0.11
C HIS A 86 -8.43 19.69 0.85
N LEU A 87 -9.23 20.70 1.15
CA LEU A 87 -10.49 20.58 1.89
C LEU A 87 -11.72 20.39 0.98
N SER A 88 -11.59 20.47 -0.36
CA SER A 88 -12.73 20.28 -1.24
C SER A 88 -13.13 18.80 -1.31
N GLY A 89 -14.43 18.53 -1.24
CA GLY A 89 -14.99 17.20 -1.49
C GLY A 89 -15.05 16.83 -2.98
N HIS A 90 -14.52 17.68 -3.85
CA HIS A 90 -14.61 17.51 -5.30
C HIS A 90 -13.78 16.32 -5.76
N ARG A 91 -14.44 15.35 -6.41
CA ARG A 91 -13.78 14.20 -7.01
C ARG A 91 -14.16 14.11 -8.47
N THR A 92 -13.15 13.99 -9.33
CA THR A 92 -13.32 13.84 -10.78
C THR A 92 -13.55 12.40 -11.21
N TYR A 93 -13.52 11.44 -10.28
CA TYR A 93 -13.65 10.02 -10.55
C TYR A 93 -14.70 9.34 -9.65
N GLY A 94 -15.34 8.29 -10.18
CA GLY A 94 -16.28 7.43 -9.48
C GLY A 94 -15.83 5.95 -9.44
N ARG A 95 -16.66 5.08 -8.88
CA ARG A 95 -16.36 3.62 -8.78
C ARG A 95 -16.05 2.96 -10.12
N ARG A 96 -16.70 3.41 -11.21
CA ARG A 96 -16.45 2.91 -12.59
C ARG A 96 -15.03 3.15 -13.11
N HIS A 97 -14.30 4.07 -12.49
CA HIS A 97 -12.92 4.40 -12.86
C HIS A 97 -11.89 3.62 -12.02
N ARG A 98 -12.36 2.65 -11.23
CA ARG A 98 -11.47 1.83 -10.40
C ARG A 98 -10.43 1.13 -11.25
N MET A 99 -9.21 1.05 -10.74
CA MET A 99 -8.13 0.32 -11.36
C MET A 99 -8.27 -1.19 -11.18
N GLY A 100 -7.88 -1.89 -12.24
CA GLY A 100 -7.63 -3.32 -12.21
C GLY A 100 -8.81 -4.17 -12.70
N ARG A 101 -8.48 -5.14 -13.55
CA ARG A 101 -9.38 -6.21 -13.96
C ARG A 101 -9.74 -7.12 -12.79
N ASP A 102 -8.83 -7.24 -11.83
CA ASP A 102 -8.82 -8.36 -10.89
C ASP A 102 -8.97 -7.93 -9.45
N ASP A 103 -9.43 -6.69 -9.19
CA ASP A 103 -9.66 -6.19 -7.83
C ASP A 103 -8.49 -6.44 -6.85
N ILE A 104 -7.25 -6.54 -7.40
CA ILE A 104 -6.05 -6.66 -6.57
C ILE A 104 -5.92 -5.41 -5.72
N TYR A 105 -5.82 -5.61 -4.44
CA TYR A 105 -5.64 -4.53 -3.50
C TYR A 105 -4.76 -4.97 -2.35
N MET A 106 -3.68 -4.25 -2.15
CA MET A 106 -2.84 -4.44 -0.97
C MET A 106 -2.72 -3.14 -0.22
N CYS A 107 -2.68 -3.20 1.10
CA CYS A 107 -2.44 -2.03 1.93
C CYS A 107 -1.61 -2.39 3.15
N VAL A 108 -1.02 -1.39 3.74
CA VAL A 108 -0.33 -1.47 5.02
C VAL A 108 -1.00 -0.53 6.01
N PHE A 109 -1.46 -1.06 7.14
CA PHE A 109 -2.13 -0.27 8.17
C PHE A 109 -1.16 0.68 8.87
N PRO A 110 -1.64 1.85 9.31
CA PRO A 110 -0.83 2.79 10.06
C PRO A 110 -0.19 2.17 11.29
N ASN A 111 1.02 2.64 11.59
CA ASN A 111 1.83 2.23 12.72
C ASN A 111 2.50 3.48 13.34
N ASP A 112 2.83 3.40 14.61
CA ASP A 112 3.58 4.38 15.39
C ASP A 112 5.11 4.17 15.31
N LYS A 113 5.55 3.13 14.57
CA LYS A 113 6.96 2.77 14.40
C LYS A 113 7.43 2.90 12.96
N ILE A 114 8.69 3.29 12.79
CA ILE A 114 9.39 3.32 11.49
C ILE A 114 10.10 1.99 11.30
N GLU A 115 9.34 0.91 11.26
CA GLU A 115 9.85 -0.45 11.06
C GLU A 115 8.91 -1.29 10.20
N PHE A 116 9.45 -2.32 9.57
CA PHE A 116 8.65 -3.30 8.85
C PHE A 116 7.96 -4.23 9.83
N ASP A 117 6.63 -4.25 9.77
CA ASP A 117 5.80 -5.16 10.54
C ASP A 117 4.82 -5.86 9.57
N PRO A 118 5.08 -7.12 9.22
CA PRO A 118 4.22 -7.84 8.28
C PRO A 118 2.78 -7.95 8.77
N SER A 119 2.52 -7.96 10.09
CA SER A 119 1.15 -8.03 10.64
C SER A 119 0.26 -6.86 10.21
N LYS A 120 0.83 -5.75 9.78
CA LYS A 120 0.12 -4.58 9.28
C LYS A 120 -0.30 -4.68 7.80
N LEU A 121 0.18 -5.68 7.09
CA LEU A 121 -0.19 -5.89 5.68
C LEU A 121 -1.54 -6.58 5.55
N MET A 122 -2.29 -6.18 4.52
CA MET A 122 -3.51 -6.82 4.10
C MET A 122 -3.53 -6.94 2.57
N TYR A 123 -3.82 -8.13 2.09
CA TYR A 123 -4.03 -8.45 0.68
C TYR A 123 -5.47 -8.85 0.42
N LYS A 124 -6.02 -8.39 -0.68
CA LYS A 124 -7.34 -8.74 -1.16
C LYS A 124 -7.29 -8.96 -2.66
N PHE A 125 -7.91 -10.04 -3.11
CA PHE A 125 -8.11 -10.35 -4.52
C PHE A 125 -9.58 -10.72 -4.75
N GLY A 126 -10.23 -10.07 -5.71
CA GLY A 126 -11.62 -10.38 -6.04
C GLY A 126 -12.60 -10.12 -4.90
N ASP A 127 -13.19 -11.18 -4.36
CA ASP A 127 -14.21 -11.10 -3.30
C ASP A 127 -13.69 -10.37 -2.04
N PRO A 128 -14.39 -9.31 -1.56
CA PRO A 128 -14.03 -8.60 -0.34
C PRO A 128 -13.91 -9.47 0.92
N ARG A 129 -14.50 -10.67 0.92
CA ARG A 129 -14.43 -11.63 2.03
C ARG A 129 -13.13 -12.43 2.03
N GLN A 130 -12.46 -12.52 0.88
CA GLN A 130 -11.18 -13.20 0.73
C GLN A 130 -10.03 -12.23 1.00
N ARG A 131 -9.74 -12.01 2.28
CA ARG A 131 -8.64 -11.18 2.73
C ARG A 131 -7.60 -12.05 3.42
N ALA A 132 -6.34 -11.76 3.16
CA ALA A 132 -5.20 -12.27 3.90
C ALA A 132 -4.53 -11.13 4.67
N TYR A 133 -3.90 -11.44 5.77
CA TYR A 133 -3.23 -10.49 6.64
C TYR A 133 -1.82 -11.01 6.99
N GLY A 134 -0.93 -10.10 7.30
CA GLY A 134 0.41 -10.45 7.73
C GLY A 134 1.22 -11.17 6.65
N GLU A 135 1.95 -12.16 7.04
CA GLU A 135 2.77 -12.99 6.14
C GLU A 135 1.94 -13.70 5.08
N GLU A 136 0.72 -14.13 5.42
CA GLU A 136 -0.22 -14.71 4.45
C GLU A 136 -0.58 -13.70 3.35
N ALA A 137 -0.66 -12.40 3.66
CA ALA A 137 -0.91 -11.38 2.66
C ALA A 137 0.23 -11.27 1.64
N ILE A 138 1.48 -11.37 2.11
CA ILE A 138 2.67 -11.40 1.26
C ILE A 138 2.65 -12.65 0.40
N GLN A 139 2.42 -13.82 1.03
CA GLN A 139 2.41 -15.09 0.35
C GLN A 139 1.39 -15.11 -0.80
N ARG A 140 0.15 -14.73 -0.54
CA ARG A 140 -0.90 -14.69 -1.56
C ARG A 140 -0.62 -13.71 -2.69
N ALA A 141 0.01 -12.58 -2.39
CA ALA A 141 0.42 -11.61 -3.41
C ALA A 141 1.49 -12.20 -4.33
N LEU A 142 2.45 -12.93 -3.76
CA LEU A 142 3.51 -13.62 -4.51
C LEU A 142 2.99 -14.81 -5.31
N ASP A 143 2.11 -15.62 -4.71
CA ASP A 143 1.47 -16.77 -5.39
C ASP A 143 0.66 -16.30 -6.60
N PHE A 144 -0.06 -15.20 -6.48
CA PHE A 144 -0.82 -14.62 -7.57
C PHE A 144 0.10 -14.13 -8.69
N GLU A 145 1.22 -13.49 -8.35
CA GLU A 145 2.14 -12.91 -9.31
C GLU A 145 2.98 -13.94 -10.05
N PHE A 146 3.43 -14.98 -9.34
CA PHE A 146 4.42 -15.93 -9.85
C PHE A 146 3.85 -17.34 -10.08
N GLY A 147 2.58 -17.57 -9.79
CA GLY A 147 2.01 -18.90 -9.74
C GLY A 147 2.62 -19.72 -8.62
N ASN A 148 2.28 -21.04 -8.58
CA ASN A 148 2.84 -21.97 -7.59
C ASN A 148 4.31 -22.35 -7.87
N GLU A 149 5.02 -21.63 -8.73
CA GLU A 149 6.42 -21.90 -8.99
C GLU A 149 7.31 -21.39 -7.85
N LYS A 150 8.28 -22.18 -7.46
CA LYS A 150 9.18 -22.04 -6.28
C LYS A 150 10.02 -20.74 -6.21
N HIS A 151 9.78 -19.76 -7.07
CA HIS A 151 10.51 -18.48 -7.11
C HIS A 151 10.18 -17.53 -5.94
N TRP A 152 9.12 -17.77 -5.21
CA TRP A 152 8.70 -16.95 -4.07
C TRP A 152 9.60 -17.09 -2.85
N TYR A 153 10.32 -18.20 -2.67
CA TYR A 153 11.28 -18.37 -1.57
C TYR A 153 12.29 -17.23 -1.49
N TYR A 154 12.81 -16.79 -2.63
CA TYR A 154 13.79 -15.71 -2.68
C TYR A 154 13.23 -14.34 -2.23
N ALA A 155 11.99 -14.03 -2.56
CA ALA A 155 11.38 -12.75 -2.21
C ALA A 155 11.01 -12.70 -0.72
N ILE A 156 10.46 -13.80 -0.16
CA ILE A 156 10.14 -13.90 1.27
C ILE A 156 11.42 -13.89 2.11
N GLU A 157 12.42 -14.68 1.75
CA GLU A 157 13.69 -14.70 2.49
C GLU A 157 14.32 -13.31 2.56
N LYS A 158 14.20 -12.53 1.48
CA LYS A 158 14.67 -11.15 1.44
C LYS A 158 13.80 -10.18 2.25
N CYS A 159 12.49 -10.43 2.36
CA CYS A 159 11.58 -9.63 3.17
C CYS A 159 11.64 -9.94 4.67
N LEU A 160 11.94 -11.20 5.04
CA LEU A 160 11.92 -11.67 6.42
C LEU A 160 13.31 -11.73 7.08
N ARG A 161 14.40 -11.69 6.31
CA ARG A 161 15.73 -11.55 6.90
C ARG A 161 15.88 -10.16 7.51
N LEU A 162 15.80 -10.14 8.83
CA LEU A 162 16.24 -9.07 9.71
C LEU A 162 17.74 -8.82 9.55
#